data_093d54d8d2e4467b190cc585a4700125
#
_entry.id   093d54d8d2e4467b190cc585a4700125
#
_cell.length_a   1.000
_cell.length_b   1.000
_cell.length_c   1.000
_cell.angle_alpha   90.00
_cell.angle_beta   90.00
_cell.angle_gamma   90.00
#
_symmetry.space_group_name_H-M   'P 1'
#
loop_
_entity.id
_entity.type
_entity.pdbx_description
1 polymer ?
#
loop_
_entity_poly.entity_id
_entity_poly.type
_entity_poly.pdbx_seq_one_letter_code
_entity_poly.pdbx_strand_id
1 'polypeptide(L)'
;YGQDIVEELAKYAGVPVWNGLTNEFHPTQMLADMLTIREHLGHLKGVKFVYMGDARYNMGNSLMVTCAKLGMDFVACTSRKYFPNEELVDYCKKVAAETGASIALTEDVAEGTKDADVIYTDVWVSMGEPDEVWAERLQDLMPYQVNKAAMANAKPTAIFMHCLPCLLYTSPSPRDSG
;
A
#
# COMPACT_ATOMS: atom_id res chain seq x y z
N TYR A 1 -13.04 -14.57 4.39
CA TYR A 1 -11.61 -14.42 4.21
C TYR A 1 -11.24 -14.21 2.74
N GLY A 2 -11.85 -14.94 1.80
CA GLY A 2 -11.74 -14.70 0.38
C GLY A 2 -12.66 -13.57 -0.10
N GLN A 3 -12.34 -12.95 -1.22
CA GLN A 3 -13.17 -11.93 -1.84
C GLN A 3 -14.54 -12.50 -2.25
N ASP A 4 -14.56 -13.72 -2.77
CA ASP A 4 -15.76 -14.49 -3.14
C ASP A 4 -16.77 -14.64 -1.99
N ILE A 5 -16.28 -14.84 -0.76
CA ILE A 5 -17.13 -14.99 0.43
C ILE A 5 -17.89 -13.69 0.73
N VAL A 6 -17.21 -12.54 0.64
CA VAL A 6 -17.84 -11.23 0.86
C VAL A 6 -18.87 -10.93 -0.23
N GLU A 7 -18.58 -11.27 -1.47
CA GLU A 7 -19.50 -11.10 -2.60
C GLU A 7 -20.73 -12.01 -2.48
N GLU A 8 -20.55 -13.26 -2.07
CA GLU A 8 -21.64 -14.19 -1.80
C GLU A 8 -22.50 -13.69 -0.62
N LEU A 9 -21.88 -13.25 0.47
CA LEU A 9 -22.61 -12.64 1.59
C LEU A 9 -23.42 -11.41 1.14
N ALA A 10 -22.85 -10.53 0.35
CA ALA A 10 -23.54 -9.35 -0.17
C ALA A 10 -24.74 -9.72 -1.03
N LYS A 11 -24.64 -10.81 -1.80
CA LYS A 11 -25.71 -11.31 -2.67
C LYS A 11 -26.92 -11.83 -1.90
N TYR A 12 -26.70 -12.48 -0.76
CA TYR A 12 -27.76 -13.21 -0.02
C TYR A 12 -28.17 -12.58 1.31
N ALA A 13 -27.43 -11.61 1.85
CA ALA A 13 -27.71 -11.02 3.17
C ALA A 13 -29.00 -10.21 3.21
N GLY A 14 -29.51 -9.68 2.09
CA GLY A 14 -30.67 -8.79 2.08
C GLY A 14 -30.47 -7.43 2.74
N VAL A 15 -29.26 -7.14 3.17
CA VAL A 15 -28.81 -5.87 3.79
C VAL A 15 -27.45 -5.47 3.22
N PRO A 16 -27.05 -4.18 3.33
CA PRO A 16 -25.72 -3.76 2.91
C PRO A 16 -24.61 -4.55 3.63
N VAL A 17 -23.62 -5.02 2.85
CA VAL A 17 -22.44 -5.72 3.38
C VAL A 17 -21.20 -4.87 3.09
N TRP A 18 -20.44 -4.58 4.13
CA TRP A 18 -19.19 -3.83 4.04
C TRP A 18 -18.00 -4.78 4.02
N ASN A 19 -17.17 -4.68 2.99
CA ASN A 19 -15.89 -5.38 2.99
C ASN A 19 -14.94 -4.71 4.01
N GLY A 20 -14.82 -5.30 5.20
CA GLY A 20 -13.85 -4.88 6.21
C GLY A 20 -12.43 -5.26 5.85
N LEU A 21 -12.23 -6.50 5.36
CA LEU A 21 -10.94 -7.03 4.92
C LEU A 21 -11.13 -8.36 4.20
N THR A 22 -10.52 -8.48 3.02
CA THR A 22 -10.28 -9.76 2.34
C THR A 22 -8.78 -9.92 2.03
N ASN A 23 -8.40 -11.08 1.46
CA ASN A 23 -7.05 -11.28 0.95
C ASN A 23 -6.72 -10.38 -0.25
N GLU A 24 -7.73 -9.90 -0.98
CA GLU A 24 -7.57 -9.09 -2.19
C GLU A 24 -7.73 -7.60 -1.95
N PHE A 25 -8.65 -7.20 -1.05
CA PHE A 25 -8.95 -5.79 -0.79
C PHE A 25 -9.26 -5.50 0.68
N HIS A 26 -8.95 -4.25 1.08
CA HIS A 26 -9.23 -3.70 2.41
C HIS A 26 -9.80 -2.27 2.30
N PRO A 27 -11.00 -2.08 1.75
CA PRO A 27 -11.52 -0.75 1.41
C PRO A 27 -11.78 0.14 2.63
N THR A 28 -12.11 -0.42 3.79
CA THR A 28 -12.33 0.37 5.02
C THR A 28 -11.03 0.98 5.55
N GLN A 29 -9.89 0.31 5.38
CA GLN A 29 -8.58 0.88 5.70
C GLN A 29 -8.27 2.08 4.80
N MET A 30 -8.66 2.02 3.53
CA MET A 30 -8.46 3.13 2.59
C MET A 30 -9.17 4.41 3.04
N LEU A 31 -10.36 4.30 3.62
CA LEU A 31 -11.07 5.47 4.16
C LEU A 31 -10.28 6.12 5.30
N ALA A 32 -9.72 5.32 6.21
CA ALA A 32 -8.89 5.80 7.32
C ALA A 32 -7.59 6.45 6.81
N ASP A 33 -6.90 5.79 5.87
CA ASP A 33 -5.65 6.28 5.31
C ASP A 33 -5.84 7.60 4.55
N MET A 34 -6.86 7.69 3.72
CA MET A 34 -7.15 8.90 2.96
C MET A 34 -7.60 10.05 3.87
N LEU A 35 -8.34 9.77 4.95
CA LEU A 35 -8.68 10.77 5.95
C LEU A 35 -7.40 11.31 6.62
N THR A 36 -6.51 10.42 7.06
CA THR A 36 -5.23 10.78 7.68
C THR A 36 -4.36 11.65 6.75
N ILE A 37 -4.22 11.25 5.48
CA ILE A 37 -3.46 12.03 4.50
C ILE A 37 -4.07 13.41 4.33
N ARG A 38 -5.40 13.50 4.18
CA ARG A 38 -6.10 14.78 4.03
C ARG A 38 -5.96 15.68 5.26
N GLU A 39 -5.98 15.12 6.47
CA GLU A 39 -5.78 15.88 7.71
C GLU A 39 -4.36 16.45 7.84
N HIS A 40 -3.34 15.71 7.37
CA HIS A 40 -1.95 16.14 7.46
C HIS A 40 -1.51 17.03 6.31
N LEU A 41 -1.91 16.72 5.08
CA LEU A 41 -1.46 17.40 3.87
C LEU A 41 -2.48 18.41 3.32
N GLY A 42 -3.72 18.39 3.78
CA GLY A 42 -4.80 19.29 3.36
C GLY A 42 -5.48 18.92 2.03
N HIS A 43 -4.93 17.98 1.28
CA HIS A 43 -5.45 17.53 -0.02
C HIS A 43 -5.09 16.08 -0.30
N LEU A 44 -5.70 15.51 -1.35
CA LEU A 44 -5.39 14.16 -1.85
C LEU A 44 -4.88 14.23 -3.28
N LYS A 45 -5.55 14.98 -4.16
CA LYS A 45 -5.18 15.05 -5.58
C LYS A 45 -3.74 15.56 -5.75
N GLY A 46 -2.95 14.84 -6.56
CA GLY A 46 -1.54 15.16 -6.82
C GLY A 46 -0.56 14.77 -5.71
N VAL A 47 -1.03 14.11 -4.63
CA VAL A 47 -0.15 13.52 -3.61
C VAL A 47 0.62 12.36 -4.22
N LYS A 48 1.94 12.34 -4.09
CA LYS A 48 2.78 11.19 -4.45
C LYS A 48 2.83 10.21 -3.29
N PHE A 49 2.17 9.07 -3.49
CA PHE A 49 2.05 7.97 -2.54
C PHE A 49 2.96 6.81 -2.93
N VAL A 50 3.88 6.43 -2.07
CA VAL A 50 4.84 5.35 -2.30
C VAL A 50 4.54 4.20 -1.33
N TYR A 51 4.27 3.02 -1.89
CA TYR A 51 4.12 1.78 -1.12
C TYR A 51 5.40 0.95 -1.21
N MET A 52 5.96 0.58 -0.06
CA MET A 52 7.18 -0.23 0.05
C MET A 52 6.87 -1.53 0.79
N GLY A 53 7.12 -2.69 0.15
CA GLY A 53 6.84 -4.01 0.70
C GLY A 53 6.17 -4.94 -0.29
N ASP A 54 5.38 -5.91 0.18
CA ASP A 54 4.66 -6.84 -0.70
C ASP A 54 3.37 -6.21 -1.24
N ALA A 55 3.40 -5.77 -2.49
CA ALA A 55 2.29 -5.07 -3.14
C ALA A 55 1.24 -5.98 -3.82
N ARG A 56 1.35 -7.31 -3.67
CA ARG A 56 0.48 -8.28 -4.37
C ARG A 56 -0.89 -8.49 -3.72
N TYR A 57 -1.04 -8.11 -2.45
CA TYR A 57 -2.20 -8.42 -1.63
C TYR A 57 -3.08 -7.20 -1.33
N ASN A 58 -4.00 -7.36 -0.39
CA ASN A 58 -5.08 -6.43 -0.11
C ASN A 58 -4.64 -4.96 0.07
N MET A 59 -3.54 -4.69 0.78
CA MET A 59 -3.10 -3.32 1.01
C MET A 59 -2.55 -2.69 -0.27
N GLY A 60 -1.60 -3.35 -0.95
CA GLY A 60 -1.04 -2.86 -2.22
C GLY A 60 -2.11 -2.63 -3.28
N ASN A 61 -3.02 -3.61 -3.44
CA ASN A 61 -4.14 -3.53 -4.38
C ASN A 61 -5.08 -2.36 -4.06
N SER A 62 -5.53 -2.26 -2.80
CA SER A 62 -6.49 -1.24 -2.39
C SER A 62 -5.92 0.17 -2.46
N LEU A 63 -4.66 0.35 -2.04
CA LEU A 63 -3.98 1.64 -2.12
C LEU A 63 -3.81 2.09 -3.56
N MET A 64 -3.38 1.19 -4.47
CA MET A 64 -3.24 1.50 -5.89
C MET A 64 -4.57 1.91 -6.53
N VAL A 65 -5.64 1.15 -6.29
CA VAL A 65 -7.00 1.46 -6.80
C VAL A 65 -7.49 2.80 -6.24
N THR A 66 -7.28 3.05 -4.95
CA THR A 66 -7.72 4.27 -4.28
C THR A 66 -6.98 5.49 -4.80
N CYS A 67 -5.66 5.42 -4.93
CA CYS A 67 -4.84 6.48 -5.51
C CYS A 67 -5.27 6.80 -6.95
N ALA A 68 -5.44 5.77 -7.79
CA ALA A 68 -5.92 5.94 -9.16
C ALA A 68 -7.25 6.70 -9.23
N LYS A 69 -8.21 6.35 -8.36
CA LYS A 69 -9.55 6.98 -8.31
C LYS A 69 -9.53 8.42 -7.78
N LEU A 70 -8.62 8.73 -6.86
CA LEU A 70 -8.56 10.05 -6.20
C LEU A 70 -7.59 11.04 -6.87
N GLY A 71 -6.98 10.66 -7.98
CA GLY A 71 -6.02 11.52 -8.68
C GLY A 71 -4.69 11.68 -7.96
N MET A 72 -4.26 10.66 -7.19
CA MET A 72 -2.99 10.57 -6.49
C MET A 72 -2.00 9.75 -7.31
N ASP A 73 -0.73 10.13 -7.32
CA ASP A 73 0.33 9.36 -7.96
C ASP A 73 0.74 8.19 -7.07
N PHE A 74 0.62 6.97 -7.56
CA PHE A 74 0.97 5.75 -6.83
C PHE A 74 2.26 5.14 -7.38
N VAL A 75 3.17 4.80 -6.48
CA VAL A 75 4.40 4.06 -6.78
C VAL A 75 4.47 2.82 -5.92
N ALA A 76 4.47 1.63 -6.54
CA ALA A 76 4.89 0.41 -5.86
C ALA A 76 6.42 0.30 -5.97
N CYS A 77 7.11 0.57 -4.88
CA CYS A 77 8.56 0.50 -4.77
C CYS A 77 8.96 -0.77 -4.03
N THR A 78 9.23 -1.83 -4.78
CA THR A 78 9.52 -3.16 -4.25
C THR A 78 10.20 -4.03 -5.31
N SER A 79 10.65 -5.22 -4.94
CA SER A 79 11.16 -6.19 -5.93
C SER A 79 10.06 -6.61 -6.91
N ARG A 80 10.40 -6.79 -8.16
CA ARG A 80 9.49 -7.20 -9.24
C ARG A 80 8.63 -8.43 -8.89
N LYS A 81 9.17 -9.35 -8.09
CA LYS A 81 8.48 -10.53 -7.57
C LYS A 81 7.23 -10.19 -6.75
N TYR A 82 7.20 -8.99 -6.17
CA TYR A 82 6.15 -8.51 -5.26
C TYR A 82 5.31 -7.37 -5.87
N PHE A 83 5.39 -7.15 -7.18
CA PHE A 83 4.52 -6.21 -7.88
C PHE A 83 3.06 -6.67 -7.88
N PRO A 84 2.10 -5.75 -7.91
CA PRO A 84 0.69 -6.08 -8.08
C PRO A 84 0.42 -6.86 -9.37
N ASN A 85 -0.71 -7.53 -9.41
CA ASN A 85 -1.18 -8.23 -10.62
C ASN A 85 -1.27 -7.28 -11.82
N GLU A 86 -0.78 -7.69 -12.99
CA GLU A 86 -0.71 -6.87 -14.21
C GLU A 86 -2.10 -6.38 -14.67
N GLU A 87 -3.13 -7.22 -14.58
CA GLU A 87 -4.49 -6.84 -14.99
C GLU A 87 -5.03 -5.70 -14.10
N LEU A 88 -4.75 -5.76 -12.79
CA LEU A 88 -5.12 -4.71 -11.86
C LEU A 88 -4.32 -3.42 -12.11
N VAL A 89 -3.04 -3.54 -12.41
CA VAL A 89 -2.18 -2.39 -12.79
C VAL A 89 -2.73 -1.71 -14.04
N ASP A 90 -3.09 -2.47 -15.06
CA ASP A 90 -3.64 -1.94 -16.31
C ASP A 90 -5.00 -1.27 -16.10
N TYR A 91 -5.85 -1.86 -15.26
CA TYR A 91 -7.11 -1.22 -14.84
C TYR A 91 -6.82 0.12 -14.14
N CYS A 92 -5.92 0.15 -13.17
CA CYS A 92 -5.58 1.36 -12.43
C CYS A 92 -4.95 2.44 -13.33
N LYS A 93 -4.13 2.07 -14.32
CA LYS A 93 -3.60 3.02 -15.31
C LYS A 93 -4.69 3.65 -16.16
N LYS A 94 -5.72 2.89 -16.55
CA LYS A 94 -6.88 3.44 -17.28
C LYS A 94 -7.65 4.45 -16.43
N VAL A 95 -7.94 4.10 -15.17
CA VAL A 95 -8.61 5.02 -14.23
C VAL A 95 -7.74 6.26 -13.97
N ALA A 96 -6.44 6.09 -13.78
CA ALA A 96 -5.50 7.18 -13.55
C ALA A 96 -5.46 8.18 -14.70
N ALA A 97 -5.56 7.72 -15.96
CA ALA A 97 -5.63 8.60 -17.12
C ALA A 97 -6.87 9.53 -17.10
N GLU A 98 -7.98 9.10 -16.50
CA GLU A 98 -9.20 9.90 -16.36
C GLU A 98 -9.12 10.90 -15.20
N THR A 99 -8.44 10.55 -14.11
CA THR A 99 -8.37 11.35 -12.89
C THR A 99 -7.17 12.30 -12.84
N GLY A 100 -6.19 12.08 -13.70
CA GLY A 100 -4.91 12.81 -13.72
C GLY A 100 -3.87 12.22 -12.76
N ALA A 101 -4.07 11.00 -12.26
CA ALA A 101 -3.10 10.23 -11.47
C ALA A 101 -2.05 9.57 -12.37
N SER A 102 -0.99 9.05 -11.74
CA SER A 102 -0.04 8.13 -12.38
C SER A 102 0.14 6.86 -11.56
N ILE A 103 0.45 5.74 -12.23
CA ILE A 103 0.75 4.45 -11.61
C ILE A 103 2.12 3.98 -12.09
N ALA A 104 3.06 3.85 -11.19
CA ALA A 104 4.42 3.42 -11.46
C ALA A 104 4.82 2.22 -10.60
N LEU A 105 5.72 1.39 -11.14
CA LEU A 105 6.32 0.26 -10.45
C LEU A 105 7.84 0.40 -10.59
N THR A 106 8.59 0.31 -9.51
CA THR A 106 10.06 0.42 -9.56
C THR A 106 10.71 -0.47 -8.51
N GLU A 107 11.89 -0.97 -8.85
CA GLU A 107 12.78 -1.66 -7.91
C GLU A 107 13.83 -0.71 -7.31
N ASP A 108 13.94 0.52 -7.81
CA ASP A 108 14.87 1.53 -7.32
C ASP A 108 14.22 2.36 -6.19
N VAL A 109 14.74 2.18 -4.97
CA VAL A 109 14.25 2.89 -3.79
C VAL A 109 14.48 4.40 -3.89
N ALA A 110 15.60 4.84 -4.44
CA ALA A 110 15.91 6.26 -4.57
C ALA A 110 14.99 6.94 -5.58
N GLU A 111 14.70 6.29 -6.71
CA GLU A 111 13.73 6.77 -7.68
C GLU A 111 12.31 6.76 -7.13
N GLY A 112 11.90 5.66 -6.51
CA GLY A 112 10.55 5.48 -5.97
C GLY A 112 10.19 6.49 -4.91
N THR A 113 11.08 6.70 -3.93
CA THR A 113 10.84 7.58 -2.78
C THR A 113 11.13 9.06 -3.03
N LYS A 114 11.76 9.39 -4.17
CA LYS A 114 12.08 10.78 -4.52
C LYS A 114 10.83 11.67 -4.51
N ASP A 115 10.92 12.75 -3.74
CA ASP A 115 9.84 13.75 -3.62
C ASP A 115 8.47 13.15 -3.22
N ALA A 116 8.46 12.02 -2.51
CA ALA A 116 7.24 11.43 -1.99
C ALA A 116 6.56 12.33 -0.94
N ASP A 117 5.24 12.38 -0.95
CA ASP A 117 4.43 13.01 0.11
C ASP A 117 4.07 12.01 1.20
N VAL A 118 3.88 10.75 0.81
CA VAL A 118 3.54 9.64 1.70
C VAL A 118 4.42 8.45 1.38
N ILE A 119 5.05 7.86 2.40
CA ILE A 119 5.67 6.54 2.31
C ILE A 119 4.89 5.60 3.23
N TYR A 120 4.38 4.53 2.65
CA TYR A 120 3.55 3.54 3.31
C TYR A 120 4.20 2.16 3.25
N THR A 121 4.08 1.39 4.32
CA THR A 121 4.45 -0.03 4.33
C THR A 121 3.45 -0.85 5.13
N ASP A 122 3.55 -2.16 5.02
CA ASP A 122 2.73 -3.15 5.71
C ASP A 122 3.60 -4.31 6.15
N VAL A 123 3.05 -5.28 6.87
CA VAL A 123 3.72 -6.53 7.18
C VAL A 123 4.11 -7.27 5.89
N TRP A 124 5.30 -7.87 5.89
CA TRP A 124 5.82 -8.55 4.69
C TRP A 124 5.33 -9.99 4.55
N VAL A 125 4.79 -10.54 5.62
CA VAL A 125 4.14 -11.85 5.64
C VAL A 125 2.71 -11.65 6.09
N SER A 126 1.77 -11.94 5.19
CA SER A 126 0.35 -11.76 5.45
C SER A 126 -0.17 -12.79 6.45
N MET A 127 -1.24 -12.43 7.17
CA MET A 127 -1.90 -13.36 8.09
C MET A 127 -2.37 -14.61 7.34
N GLY A 128 -1.95 -15.78 7.84
CA GLY A 128 -2.29 -17.07 7.26
C GLY A 128 -1.28 -17.62 6.25
N GLU A 129 -0.21 -16.89 5.94
CA GLU A 129 0.93 -17.45 5.22
C GLU A 129 1.76 -18.36 6.16
N PRO A 130 2.36 -19.46 5.66
CA PRO A 130 3.17 -20.36 6.46
C PRO A 130 4.49 -19.70 6.92
N ASP A 131 5.00 -20.13 8.07
CA ASP A 131 6.23 -19.57 8.66
C ASP A 131 7.48 -19.76 7.76
N GLU A 132 7.47 -20.75 6.88
CA GLU A 132 8.57 -21.05 5.97
C GLU A 132 8.88 -19.94 4.98
N VAL A 133 7.90 -19.08 4.66
CA VAL A 133 8.09 -17.96 3.72
C VAL A 133 8.83 -16.76 4.34
N TRP A 134 8.97 -16.71 5.67
CA TRP A 134 9.58 -15.59 6.38
C TRP A 134 11.01 -15.28 5.93
N ALA A 135 11.84 -16.31 5.86
CA ALA A 135 13.26 -16.12 5.52
C ALA A 135 13.43 -15.53 4.11
N GLU A 136 12.67 -16.02 3.14
CA GLU A 136 12.68 -15.53 1.77
C GLU A 136 12.17 -14.09 1.70
N ARG A 137 11.03 -13.79 2.38
CA ARG A 137 10.46 -12.44 2.42
C ARG A 137 11.39 -11.42 3.04
N LEU A 138 12.03 -11.76 4.16
CA LEU A 138 13.01 -10.88 4.79
C LEU A 138 14.20 -10.62 3.86
N GLN A 139 14.72 -11.65 3.20
CA GLN A 139 15.83 -11.48 2.26
C GLN A 139 15.46 -10.56 1.09
N ASP A 140 14.30 -10.78 0.47
CA ASP A 140 13.88 -10.08 -0.73
C ASP A 140 13.43 -8.63 -0.45
N LEU A 141 12.79 -8.40 0.71
CA LEU A 141 12.17 -7.11 1.04
C LEU A 141 13.01 -6.23 1.97
N MET A 142 14.08 -6.73 2.57
CA MET A 142 14.96 -5.92 3.42
C MET A 142 15.50 -4.65 2.72
N PRO A 143 15.85 -4.67 1.41
CA PRO A 143 16.23 -3.46 0.69
C PRO A 143 15.13 -2.39 0.63
N TYR A 144 13.87 -2.81 0.81
CA TYR A 144 12.69 -1.94 0.77
C TYR A 144 12.14 -1.59 2.16
N GLN A 145 12.92 -1.82 3.21
CA GLN A 145 12.59 -1.33 4.55
C GLN A 145 12.49 0.21 4.56
N VAL A 146 11.41 0.75 5.11
CA VAL A 146 11.28 2.19 5.28
C VAL A 146 12.20 2.65 6.41
N ASN A 147 13.30 3.25 6.05
CA ASN A 147 14.36 3.71 6.94
C ASN A 147 14.66 5.20 6.76
N LYS A 148 15.63 5.73 7.52
CA LYS A 148 16.01 7.14 7.44
C LYS A 148 16.43 7.59 6.04
N ALA A 149 17.08 6.72 5.26
CA ALA A 149 17.52 7.05 3.91
C ALA A 149 16.33 7.19 2.95
N ALA A 150 15.36 6.26 3.01
CA ALA A 150 14.13 6.35 2.24
C ALA A 150 13.33 7.62 2.59
N MET A 151 13.18 7.91 3.89
CA MET A 151 12.48 9.12 4.34
C MET A 151 13.22 10.41 3.99
N ALA A 152 14.55 10.42 4.02
CA ALA A 152 15.34 11.60 3.66
C ALA A 152 15.27 11.96 2.16
N ASN A 153 14.89 10.99 1.31
CA ASN A 153 14.71 11.20 -0.12
C ASN A 153 13.32 11.75 -0.47
N ALA A 154 12.36 11.61 0.44
CA ALA A 154 11.02 12.16 0.33
C ALA A 154 11.00 13.67 0.64
N LYS A 155 9.86 14.31 0.44
CA LYS A 155 9.69 15.73 0.81
C LYS A 155 9.89 15.94 2.32
N PRO A 156 10.37 17.13 2.75
CA PRO A 156 10.49 17.43 4.18
C PRO A 156 9.18 17.35 4.97
N THR A 157 8.06 17.47 4.29
CA THR A 157 6.70 17.36 4.84
C THR A 157 6.12 15.95 4.72
N ALA A 158 6.88 14.99 4.20
CA ALA A 158 6.40 13.65 3.98
C ALA A 158 5.99 12.97 5.28
N ILE A 159 4.90 12.22 5.22
CA ILE A 159 4.43 11.40 6.34
C ILE A 159 4.74 9.93 6.08
N PHE A 160 5.11 9.23 7.15
CA PHE A 160 5.23 7.79 7.16
C PHE A 160 3.92 7.17 7.69
N MET A 161 3.41 6.18 6.99
CA MET A 161 2.19 5.46 7.37
C MET A 161 2.40 3.95 7.35
N HIS A 162 1.67 3.27 8.23
CA HIS A 162 1.70 1.81 8.37
C HIS A 162 0.37 1.33 8.93
N CYS A 163 -0.25 0.32 8.34
CA CYS A 163 -1.34 -0.38 9.01
C CYS A 163 -0.79 -1.28 10.12
N LEU A 164 -1.57 -1.49 11.18
CA LEU A 164 -1.12 -2.30 12.33
C LEU A 164 -1.29 -3.81 12.08
N PRO A 165 -0.41 -4.64 12.65
CA PRO A 165 0.73 -4.30 13.50
C PRO A 165 1.93 -3.78 12.71
N CYS A 166 2.70 -2.83 13.29
CA CYS A 166 3.98 -2.38 12.74
C CYS A 166 5.10 -3.25 13.32
N LEU A 167 5.98 -3.76 12.49
CA LEU A 167 7.08 -4.63 12.89
C LEU A 167 8.43 -4.04 12.47
N LEU A 168 9.49 -4.27 13.27
CA LEU A 168 10.84 -3.71 13.06
C LEU A 168 11.42 -3.95 11.68
N TYR A 169 11.12 -5.09 11.05
CA TYR A 169 11.63 -5.38 9.71
C TYR A 169 10.99 -4.53 8.63
N THR A 170 9.76 -4.02 8.82
CA THR A 170 9.11 -3.13 7.85
C THR A 170 9.57 -1.68 8.00
N SER A 171 9.77 -1.24 9.24
CA SER A 171 10.30 0.08 9.55
C SER A 171 10.82 0.14 11.00
N PRO A 172 11.90 0.88 11.29
CA PRO A 172 12.34 1.14 12.67
C PRO A 172 11.39 2.15 13.35
N SER A 173 10.27 1.65 13.89
CA SER A 173 9.31 2.49 14.61
C SER A 173 9.78 2.79 16.03
N PRO A 174 9.58 4.00 16.57
CA PRO A 174 9.85 4.30 17.97
C PRO A 174 9.05 3.46 18.97
N ARG A 175 7.94 2.84 18.54
CA ARG A 175 7.13 1.96 19.38
C ARG A 175 7.76 0.58 19.59
N ASP A 176 8.70 0.20 18.72
CA ASP A 176 9.35 -1.10 18.74
C ASP A 176 10.73 -1.06 19.42
N SER A 177 11.14 0.12 19.92
CA SER A 177 12.41 0.38 20.61
C SER A 177 12.27 0.42 22.13
N GLY A 178 11.24 -0.24 22.67
CA GLY A 178 11.00 -0.39 24.09
C GLY A 178 11.71 -1.60 24.72
#